data_3f97b303ccab97eeb05a0dcc4019868a
#
_entry.id   3f97b303ccab97eeb05a0dcc4019868a
#
_cell.length_a   1.000
_cell.length_b   1.000
_cell.length_c   1.000
_cell.angle_alpha   90.00
_cell.angle_beta   90.00
_cell.angle_gamma   90.00
#
_symmetry.space_group_name_H-M   'P 1'
#
loop_
_entity.id
_entity.type
_entity.pdbx_description
1 polymer ?
#
loop_
_entity_poly.entity_id
_entity_poly.type
_entity_poly.pdbx_seq_one_letter_code
_entity_poly.pdbx_strand_id
1 'polypeptide(L)'
;MNSKISYTLKVTIVQLRPAIWRRLLVPSDIKLPRLHSVIKIVTGARDSLQHFFIDSQKTVYVNPRWDDLPRVRSGRDVSLASLLKRPGDRLAYYSGDDKEWEHTVELLEITTNVGRVRRAACVAGNSPRRHDQRNGGFLLSDVNRALQRMKI
;
A
#
# COMPACT_ATOMS: atom_id res chain seq x y z
N MET A 1 -7.23 7.38 25.21
CA MET A 1 -7.31 6.90 24.29
C MET A 1 -6.56 7.19 23.11
N ASN A 2 -6.56 6.49 22.23
CA ASN A 2 -5.66 6.57 21.13
C ASN A 2 -5.93 7.74 20.25
N SER A 3 -4.91 8.50 19.94
CA SER A 3 -5.02 9.52 18.95
C SER A 3 -5.28 8.84 17.61
N LYS A 4 -6.24 9.34 16.88
CA LYS A 4 -6.55 8.82 15.57
C LYS A 4 -5.67 9.52 14.56
N ILE A 5 -4.64 8.84 14.12
CA ILE A 5 -3.72 9.38 13.13
C ILE A 5 -3.95 8.65 11.82
N SER A 6 -4.15 9.43 10.76
CA SER A 6 -4.32 8.90 9.42
C SER A 6 -3.17 9.34 8.55
N TYR A 7 -2.75 8.47 7.67
CA TYR A 7 -1.71 8.76 6.69
C TYR A 7 -2.33 8.88 5.32
N THR A 8 -1.95 9.92 4.59
CA THR A 8 -2.23 10.00 3.16
C THR A 8 -1.01 9.51 2.44
N LEU A 9 -1.17 8.47 1.66
CA LEU A 9 -0.08 7.83 0.92
C LEU A 9 -0.29 8.00 -0.57
N LYS A 10 0.82 8.04 -1.31
CA LYS A 10 0.77 7.92 -2.76
C LYS A 10 1.51 6.64 -3.13
N VAL A 11 0.79 5.74 -3.78
CA VAL A 11 1.36 4.49 -4.28
C VAL A 11 1.51 4.63 -5.79
N THR A 12 2.73 4.45 -6.28
CA THR A 12 3.04 4.58 -7.70
C THR A 12 3.67 3.29 -8.21
N ILE A 13 3.16 2.78 -9.34
CA ILE A 13 3.77 1.63 -10.01
C ILE A 13 4.88 2.15 -10.89
N VAL A 14 6.12 1.77 -10.55
CA VAL A 14 7.31 2.41 -11.13
C VAL A 14 7.53 2.07 -12.60
N GLN A 15 7.24 0.83 -13.01
CA GLN A 15 7.57 0.37 -14.36
C GLN A 15 6.64 0.85 -15.46
N LEU A 16 5.51 1.42 -15.11
CA LEU A 16 4.51 1.80 -16.10
C LEU A 16 4.71 3.24 -16.58
N ARG A 17 4.40 3.47 -17.85
CA ARG A 17 4.48 4.80 -18.46
C ARG A 17 3.27 5.03 -19.35
N PRO A 18 2.43 6.00 -19.05
CA PRO A 18 2.50 6.87 -17.86
C PRO A 18 2.35 6.06 -16.59
N ALA A 19 2.91 6.56 -15.51
CA ALA A 19 2.83 5.87 -14.23
C ALA A 19 1.38 5.76 -13.76
N ILE A 20 1.07 4.65 -13.12
CA ILE A 20 -0.22 4.48 -12.46
C ILE A 20 0.02 4.82 -10.99
N TRP A 21 -0.82 5.69 -10.44
CA TRP A 21 -0.70 6.06 -9.05
C TRP A 21 -2.07 6.08 -8.39
N ARG A 22 -2.04 5.87 -7.07
CA ARG A 22 -3.23 5.90 -6.23
C ARG A 22 -2.91 6.69 -4.96
N ARG A 23 -3.81 7.56 -4.56
CA ARG A 23 -3.68 8.27 -3.29
C ARG A 23 -4.62 7.63 -2.30
N LEU A 24 -4.09 7.22 -1.17
CA LEU A 24 -4.81 6.44 -0.19
C LEU A 24 -4.86 7.17 1.14
N LEU A 25 -5.95 6.99 1.86
CA LEU A 25 -6.06 7.41 3.24
C LEU A 25 -6.15 6.12 4.06
N VAL A 26 -5.21 5.94 4.97
CA VAL A 26 -5.15 4.72 5.78
C VAL A 26 -4.88 5.07 7.24
N PRO A 27 -5.28 4.21 8.19
CA PRO A 27 -4.84 4.38 9.57
C PRO A 27 -3.33 4.25 9.64
N SER A 28 -2.67 5.07 10.44
CA SER A 28 -1.21 5.04 10.52
C SER A 28 -0.69 3.73 11.12
N ASP A 29 -1.50 3.06 11.91
CA ASP A 29 -1.12 1.80 12.55
C ASP A 29 -1.46 0.56 11.72
N ILE A 30 -1.83 0.75 10.46
CA ILE A 30 -2.11 -0.38 9.58
C ILE A 30 -0.87 -1.28 9.49
N LYS A 31 -1.07 -2.59 9.58
CA LYS A 31 0.01 -3.55 9.49
C LYS A 31 0.35 -3.82 8.04
N LEU A 32 1.58 -4.20 7.77
CA LEU A 32 2.04 -4.42 6.39
C LEU A 32 1.20 -5.45 5.62
N PRO A 33 0.75 -6.56 6.21
CA PRO A 33 -0.10 -7.49 5.45
C PRO A 33 -1.41 -6.86 5.00
N ARG A 34 -1.98 -5.98 5.83
CA ARG A 34 -3.21 -5.28 5.45
C ARG A 34 -2.93 -4.22 4.40
N LEU A 35 -1.79 -3.54 4.50
CA LEU A 35 -1.40 -2.56 3.49
C LEU A 35 -1.20 -3.25 2.14
N HIS A 36 -0.59 -4.43 2.13
CA HIS A 36 -0.46 -5.24 0.92
C HIS A 36 -1.83 -5.49 0.28
N SER A 37 -2.81 -5.87 1.09
CA SER A 37 -4.16 -6.13 0.57
C SER A 37 -4.81 -4.86 0.01
N VAL A 38 -4.60 -3.72 0.67
CA VAL A 38 -5.10 -2.44 0.19
C VAL A 38 -4.48 -2.09 -1.15
N ILE A 39 -3.17 -2.23 -1.28
CA ILE A 39 -2.47 -1.91 -2.52
C ILE A 39 -2.98 -2.79 -3.67
N LYS A 40 -3.17 -4.08 -3.41
CA LYS A 40 -3.72 -4.98 -4.43
C LYS A 40 -5.08 -4.51 -4.93
N ILE A 41 -5.95 -4.15 -4.01
CA ILE A 41 -7.29 -3.72 -4.37
C ILE A 41 -7.25 -2.44 -5.20
N VAL A 42 -6.47 -1.45 -4.76
CA VAL A 42 -6.50 -0.14 -5.42
C VAL A 42 -5.77 -0.14 -6.76
N THR A 43 -4.82 -1.04 -6.95
CA THR A 43 -4.10 -1.13 -8.23
C THR A 43 -4.71 -2.16 -9.17
N GLY A 44 -5.64 -2.98 -8.69
CA GLY A 44 -6.21 -4.05 -9.49
C GLY A 44 -5.26 -5.20 -9.74
N ALA A 45 -4.20 -5.30 -8.94
CA ALA A 45 -3.22 -6.36 -9.12
C ALA A 45 -3.82 -7.71 -8.77
N ARG A 46 -3.34 -8.74 -9.46
CA ARG A 46 -3.78 -10.09 -9.15
C ARG A 46 -3.21 -10.52 -7.81
N ASP A 47 -3.90 -11.44 -7.18
CA ASP A 47 -3.42 -12.03 -5.98
C ASP A 47 -2.08 -12.71 -6.25
N SER A 48 -1.10 -12.38 -5.44
CA SER A 48 0.26 -12.88 -5.61
C SER A 48 0.70 -13.56 -4.33
N LEU A 49 1.33 -14.71 -4.47
CA LEU A 49 1.85 -15.43 -3.31
C LEU A 49 3.07 -14.72 -2.73
N GLN A 50 3.73 -13.90 -3.53
CA GLN A 50 4.97 -13.26 -3.11
C GLN A 50 4.82 -11.76 -3.10
N HIS A 51 5.14 -11.17 -1.97
CA HIS A 51 5.26 -9.74 -1.85
C HIS A 51 6.24 -9.42 -0.74
N PHE A 52 6.85 -8.25 -0.82
CA PHE A 52 7.72 -7.78 0.26
C PHE A 52 7.81 -6.27 0.22
N PHE A 53 8.15 -5.71 1.37
CA PHE A 53 8.40 -4.28 1.51
C PHE A 53 9.87 -4.08 1.83
N ILE A 54 10.45 -2.98 1.38
CA ILE A 54 11.82 -2.61 1.72
C ILE A 54 11.81 -1.19 2.26
N ASP A 55 12.35 -0.99 3.45
CA ASP A 55 12.38 0.35 4.05
C ASP A 55 13.62 1.13 3.58
N SER A 56 13.75 2.37 4.05
CA SER A 56 14.85 3.24 3.62
C SER A 56 16.21 2.73 4.07
N GLN A 57 16.26 1.84 5.04
CA GLN A 57 17.50 1.26 5.54
C GLN A 57 17.78 -0.11 4.91
N LYS A 58 17.02 -0.47 3.89
CA LYS A 58 17.19 -1.71 3.14
C LYS A 58 16.81 -2.96 3.91
N THR A 59 16.02 -2.82 4.97
CA THR A 59 15.44 -3.97 5.64
C THR A 59 14.26 -4.48 4.82
N VAL A 60 14.23 -5.78 4.58
CA VAL A 60 13.19 -6.42 3.79
C VAL A 60 12.18 -7.06 4.74
N TYR A 61 10.90 -6.75 4.53
CA TYR A 61 9.80 -7.29 5.32
C TYR A 61 8.97 -8.19 4.44
N VAL A 62 8.87 -9.46 4.82
CA VAL A 62 8.22 -10.46 3.98
C VAL A 62 7.10 -11.14 4.73
N ASN A 63 6.31 -11.90 3.99
CA ASN A 63 5.38 -12.85 4.55
C ASN A 63 6.16 -13.82 5.45
N PRO A 64 5.62 -14.26 6.59
CA PRO A 64 6.34 -15.10 7.54
C PRO A 64 7.04 -16.33 6.98
N ARG A 65 6.66 -16.79 5.81
CA ARG A 65 7.28 -17.97 5.20
C ARG A 65 8.71 -17.77 4.73
N TRP A 66 9.17 -16.51 4.68
CA TRP A 66 10.45 -16.18 4.05
C TRP A 66 11.43 -15.53 5.02
N ASP A 67 11.26 -15.75 6.30
CA ASP A 67 11.99 -14.97 7.30
C ASP A 67 13.34 -15.58 7.70
N ASP A 68 13.82 -16.59 7.00
CA ASP A 68 15.09 -17.21 7.30
C ASP A 68 16.27 -16.64 6.52
N LEU A 69 16.06 -15.58 5.75
CA LEU A 69 17.12 -14.93 4.99
C LEU A 69 17.74 -13.78 5.78
N PRO A 70 19.04 -13.49 5.56
CA PRO A 70 19.68 -12.36 6.24
C PRO A 70 19.00 -11.05 5.89
N ARG A 71 18.87 -10.18 6.88
CA ARG A 71 18.24 -8.85 6.74
C ARG A 71 16.79 -8.91 6.31
N VAL A 72 16.16 -10.05 6.44
CA VAL A 72 14.76 -10.22 6.16
C VAL A 72 14.04 -10.38 7.47
N ARG A 73 12.93 -9.69 7.62
CA ARG A 73 12.10 -9.78 8.80
C ARG A 73 10.67 -10.08 8.42
N SER A 74 9.96 -10.72 9.34
CA SER A 74 8.53 -10.89 9.13
C SER A 74 7.83 -9.54 9.22
N GLY A 75 6.99 -9.24 8.24
CA GLY A 75 6.19 -8.01 8.27
C GLY A 75 4.89 -8.16 9.03
N ARG A 76 4.63 -9.33 9.58
CA ARG A 76 3.33 -9.68 10.16
C ARG A 76 2.80 -8.67 11.18
N ASP A 77 3.65 -8.22 12.09
CA ASP A 77 3.24 -7.30 13.14
C ASP A 77 3.83 -5.92 12.99
N VAL A 78 4.38 -5.61 11.82
CA VAL A 78 5.01 -4.32 11.59
C VAL A 78 3.96 -3.32 11.13
N SER A 79 3.87 -2.20 11.84
CA SER A 79 2.94 -1.14 11.45
C SER A 79 3.59 -0.16 10.50
N LEU A 80 2.77 0.46 9.65
CA LEU A 80 3.24 1.46 8.72
C LEU A 80 3.90 2.63 9.44
N ALA A 81 3.34 3.04 10.58
CA ALA A 81 3.86 4.17 11.35
C ALA A 81 5.27 3.93 11.87
N SER A 82 5.69 2.68 12.02
CA SER A 82 7.05 2.39 12.45
C SER A 82 8.07 2.60 11.33
N LEU A 83 7.63 2.63 10.08
CA LEU A 83 8.50 2.76 8.92
C LEU A 83 8.44 4.13 8.25
N LEU A 84 7.29 4.77 8.27
CA LEU A 84 7.09 6.09 7.67
C LEU A 84 6.69 7.06 8.77
N LYS A 85 7.54 8.04 9.04
CA LYS A 85 7.33 8.93 10.18
C LYS A 85 7.09 10.39 9.82
N ARG A 86 7.55 10.81 8.65
CA ARG A 86 7.42 12.21 8.21
C ARG A 86 7.01 12.27 6.74
N PRO A 87 6.27 13.30 6.34
CA PRO A 87 5.98 13.47 4.91
C PRO A 87 7.26 13.45 4.10
N GLY A 88 7.23 12.72 3.00
CA GLY A 88 8.39 12.48 2.16
C GLY A 88 9.05 11.13 2.39
N ASP A 89 8.79 10.48 3.53
CA ASP A 89 9.33 9.14 3.75
C ASP A 89 8.73 8.17 2.76
N ARG A 90 9.54 7.21 2.34
CA ARG A 90 9.16 6.25 1.30
C ARG A 90 9.46 4.83 1.70
N LEU A 91 8.70 3.94 1.12
CA LEU A 91 8.81 2.51 1.32
C LEU A 91 8.65 1.89 -0.07
N ALA A 92 9.45 0.90 -0.40
CA ALA A 92 9.28 0.17 -1.65
C ALA A 92 8.42 -1.06 -1.38
N TYR A 93 7.56 -1.41 -2.33
CA TYR A 93 6.71 -2.57 -2.23
C TYR A 93 6.79 -3.33 -3.55
N TYR A 94 7.04 -4.62 -3.46
CA TYR A 94 7.18 -5.48 -4.62
C TYR A 94 6.16 -6.60 -4.55
N SER A 95 5.52 -6.89 -5.67
CA SER A 95 4.60 -8.02 -5.76
C SER A 95 4.55 -8.55 -7.18
N GLY A 96 4.25 -9.83 -7.31
CA GLY A 96 4.08 -10.47 -8.59
C GLY A 96 4.63 -11.87 -8.58
N ASP A 97 4.08 -12.73 -9.43
CA ASP A 97 4.53 -14.10 -9.57
C ASP A 97 5.49 -14.26 -10.74
N ASP A 98 5.03 -13.85 -11.93
CA ASP A 98 5.83 -13.98 -13.14
C ASP A 98 6.70 -12.77 -13.36
N LYS A 99 6.22 -11.61 -12.99
CA LYS A 99 6.93 -10.36 -13.14
C LYS A 99 6.77 -9.57 -11.88
N GLU A 100 7.90 -9.14 -11.34
CA GLU A 100 7.90 -8.36 -10.12
C GLU A 100 7.54 -6.91 -10.42
N TRP A 101 6.48 -6.43 -9.80
CA TRP A 101 6.04 -5.05 -9.95
C TRP A 101 6.50 -4.23 -8.77
N GLU A 102 7.23 -3.20 -9.06
CA GLU A 102 7.77 -2.31 -8.03
C GLU A 102 6.84 -1.12 -7.83
N HIS A 103 6.53 -0.86 -6.56
CA HIS A 103 5.70 0.27 -6.17
C HIS A 103 6.46 1.13 -5.20
N THR A 104 6.33 2.45 -5.34
CA THR A 104 6.80 3.38 -4.33
C THR A 104 5.60 3.78 -3.48
N VAL A 105 5.75 3.66 -2.17
CA VAL A 105 4.73 4.08 -1.21
C VAL A 105 5.29 5.29 -0.48
N GLU A 106 4.73 6.46 -0.73
CA GLU A 106 5.24 7.70 -0.17
C GLU A 106 4.23 8.30 0.79
N LEU A 107 4.70 8.71 1.97
CA LEU A 107 3.86 9.43 2.92
C LEU A 107 3.75 10.87 2.48
N LEU A 108 2.54 11.33 2.18
CA LEU A 108 2.30 12.69 1.75
C LEU A 108 1.90 13.60 2.89
N GLU A 109 1.03 13.10 3.77
CA GLU A 109 0.45 13.95 4.80
C GLU A 109 0.06 13.11 6.00
N ILE A 110 0.20 13.69 7.18
CA ILE A 110 -0.23 13.10 8.44
C ILE A 110 -1.37 13.95 8.96
N THR A 111 -2.49 13.32 9.26
CA THR A 111 -3.67 14.02 9.75
C THR A 111 -4.07 13.44 11.10
N THR A 112 -4.32 14.30 12.07
CA THR A 112 -4.72 13.87 13.40
C THR A 112 -6.15 14.30 13.69
N ASN A 113 -6.82 13.53 14.54
CA ASN A 113 -8.16 13.84 15.02
C ASN A 113 -9.22 14.02 13.93
N VAL A 114 -9.02 13.37 12.79
CA VAL A 114 -9.98 13.45 11.73
C VAL A 114 -10.88 12.25 11.83
N GLY A 115 -11.97 12.39 12.52
CA GLY A 115 -12.94 11.35 12.56
C GLY A 115 -12.34 9.97 12.81
N ARG A 116 -13.10 8.95 12.55
CA ARG A 116 -12.61 7.61 12.75
C ARG A 116 -12.22 6.98 11.44
N VAL A 117 -10.97 7.19 11.04
CA VAL A 117 -10.48 6.46 9.88
C VAL A 117 -10.16 5.05 10.33
N ARG A 118 -11.13 4.19 10.24
CA ARG A 118 -10.96 2.79 10.61
C ARG A 118 -10.66 1.90 9.42
N ARG A 119 -10.87 2.43 8.23
CA ARG A 119 -10.70 1.67 7.02
C ARG A 119 -9.90 2.47 6.02
N ALA A 120 -9.24 1.77 5.13
CA ALA A 120 -8.55 2.40 4.04
C ALA A 120 -9.56 2.96 3.04
N ALA A 121 -9.20 4.05 2.40
CA ALA A 121 -9.98 4.62 1.31
C ALA A 121 -9.04 5.09 0.21
N CYS A 122 -9.47 4.97 -1.03
CA CYS A 122 -8.76 5.53 -2.16
C CYS A 122 -9.41 6.87 -2.47
N VAL A 123 -8.61 7.94 -2.41
CA VAL A 123 -9.15 9.29 -2.57
C VAL A 123 -8.86 9.90 -3.92
N ALA A 124 -7.90 9.35 -4.67
CA ALA A 124 -7.58 9.81 -6.01
C ALA A 124 -6.75 8.77 -6.75
N GLY A 125 -6.66 8.92 -8.04
CA GLY A 125 -5.84 8.06 -8.86
C GLY A 125 -5.98 8.46 -10.31
N ASN A 126 -5.10 7.93 -11.16
CA ASN A 126 -5.21 8.15 -12.58
C ASN A 126 -5.63 6.85 -13.28
N SER A 127 -6.06 6.97 -14.52
CA SER A 127 -6.52 5.84 -15.29
C SER A 127 -5.91 5.91 -16.70
N PRO A 128 -4.62 5.61 -16.82
CA PRO A 128 -3.99 5.57 -18.12
C PRO A 128 -4.63 4.46 -18.95
N ARG A 129 -5.02 4.88 -20.12
CA ARG A 129 -5.96 4.13 -20.95
C ARG A 129 -5.78 2.63 -21.07
N ARG A 130 -4.58 2.17 -21.28
CA ARG A 130 -4.37 0.74 -21.56
C ARG A 130 -4.18 -0.13 -20.34
N HIS A 131 -3.60 0.42 -19.30
CA HIS A 131 -3.19 -0.39 -18.17
C HIS A 131 -4.32 -0.68 -17.22
N ASP A 132 -5.15 0.31 -16.96
CA ASP A 132 -6.27 0.10 -16.05
C ASP A 132 -7.42 -0.65 -16.72
N GLN A 133 -7.55 -0.57 -18.02
CA GLN A 133 -8.65 -1.23 -18.71
C GLN A 133 -8.56 -2.74 -18.67
N ARG A 134 -7.42 -3.30 -18.35
CA ARG A 134 -7.33 -4.74 -18.18
C ARG A 134 -8.26 -5.25 -17.10
N ASN A 135 -8.52 -4.44 -16.12
CA ASN A 135 -9.33 -4.81 -14.97
C ASN A 135 -10.64 -4.02 -14.94
N GLY A 136 -11.14 -3.64 -16.11
CA GLY A 136 -12.38 -2.89 -16.17
C GLY A 136 -12.24 -1.40 -15.93
N GLY A 137 -11.01 -0.89 -15.91
CA GLY A 137 -10.75 0.51 -15.67
C GLY A 137 -10.68 0.83 -14.19
N PHE A 138 -10.28 2.07 -13.89
CA PHE A 138 -10.19 2.52 -12.50
C PHE A 138 -11.40 3.39 -12.18
N LEU A 139 -12.20 2.95 -11.22
CA LEU A 139 -13.32 3.72 -10.71
C LEU A 139 -13.21 3.80 -9.19
N LEU A 140 -13.14 5.03 -8.67
CA LEU A 140 -13.02 5.24 -7.23
C LEU A 140 -14.11 4.55 -6.45
N SER A 141 -15.35 4.60 -6.95
CA SER A 141 -16.46 4.00 -6.24
C SER A 141 -16.32 2.48 -6.11
N ASP A 142 -15.85 1.82 -7.17
CA ASP A 142 -15.68 0.37 -7.13
C ASP A 142 -14.55 -0.03 -6.21
N VAL A 143 -13.45 0.70 -6.26
CA VAL A 143 -12.29 0.43 -5.42
C VAL A 143 -12.66 0.62 -3.95
N ASN A 144 -13.36 1.70 -3.63
CA ASN A 144 -13.74 1.98 -2.25
C ASN A 144 -14.78 0.99 -1.74
N ARG A 145 -15.65 0.50 -2.60
CA ARG A 145 -16.58 -0.55 -2.22
C ARG A 145 -15.84 -1.82 -1.82
N ALA A 146 -14.80 -2.17 -2.58
CA ALA A 146 -13.98 -3.33 -2.24
C ALA A 146 -13.22 -3.12 -0.93
N LEU A 147 -12.68 -1.92 -0.71
CA LEU A 147 -11.98 -1.61 0.52
C LEU A 147 -12.88 -1.67 1.74
N GLN A 148 -14.15 -1.29 1.59
CA GLN A 148 -15.10 -1.34 2.70
C GLN A 148 -15.40 -2.77 3.15
N ARG A 149 -15.20 -3.74 2.29
CA ARG A 149 -15.40 -5.14 2.65
C ARG A 149 -14.22 -5.73 3.39
N MET A 150 -13.07 -5.03 3.36
CA MET A 150 -11.90 -5.48 4.06
C MET A 150 -12.02 -5.17 5.54
N LYS A 151 -11.63 -6.11 6.37
CA LYS A 151 -11.49 -5.85 7.79
C LYS A 151 -10.04 -5.49 8.07
N ILE A 152 -9.86 -4.39 8.74
CA ILE A 152 -8.52 -3.91 9.08
C ILE A 152 -8.24 -4.18 10.54
#